data_dcf45b0387c68300efb8d2219f86f9b9
#
_entry.id   dcf45b0387c68300efb8d2219f86f9b9
#
_cell.length_a   1.000
_cell.length_b   1.000
_cell.length_c   1.000
_cell.angle_alpha   90.00
_cell.angle_beta   90.00
_cell.angle_gamma   90.00
#
_symmetry.space_group_name_H-M   'P 1'
#
loop_
_entity.id
_entity.type
_entity.pdbx_description
1 polymer ?
#
loop_
_entity_poly.entity_id
_entity_poly.type
_entity_poly.pdbx_seq_one_letter_code
_entity_poly.pdbx_strand_id
1 'polypeptide(L)'
;MGKVVLVTGVARQLGGRFVRRIQRDPDVERVVGVDAVRPEHHLGGAEFVQADIRQATVARVLAETGADTVVHLDVTATALGSGSRTVVKETNVIGTMQLLGACQKSPTVKRLVVKSSTNVYGSAPRDPAVFTETTPAKSLPSGGFAKDAVEVEGYVRGFARRRPDVAVCVLRFANILGPTAETPLASYFTLPVLPTVLGYDPRLQFVHEDDVIDVLRIASQEPERGTLNSGTFNIAGDGVLLLSQCSRRLGRPTVPLLLPAVTWAGTLVRTLGMTDFSPEQIRLLTHGRVVATTQMRETLGFRPRYTTAEAFADFARSHGPGLLPPEAVAEAVDRVAALPFAGGALPGARAQAHPPTPSAN
;
A
#
# COMPACT_ATOMS: atom_id res chain seq x y z
N MET A 1 -25.23 4.19 -24.71
CA MET A 1 -25.20 3.10 -23.72
C MET A 1 -24.32 3.58 -22.57
N GLY A 2 -24.88 3.60 -21.35
CA GLY A 2 -24.13 3.93 -20.16
C GLY A 2 -23.09 2.85 -19.82
N LYS A 3 -22.13 3.17 -18.96
CA LYS A 3 -21.07 2.24 -18.55
C LYS A 3 -21.58 1.15 -17.64
N VAL A 4 -21.14 -0.08 -17.87
CA VAL A 4 -21.33 -1.20 -16.95
C VAL A 4 -20.02 -1.51 -16.27
N VAL A 5 -19.96 -1.26 -14.95
CA VAL A 5 -18.74 -1.38 -14.15
C VAL A 5 -18.80 -2.64 -13.30
N LEU A 6 -17.84 -3.55 -13.48
CA LEU A 6 -17.66 -4.71 -12.63
C LEU A 6 -16.53 -4.44 -11.63
N VAL A 7 -16.81 -4.61 -10.34
CA VAL A 7 -15.86 -4.36 -9.25
C VAL A 7 -15.63 -5.63 -8.45
N THR A 8 -14.39 -6.08 -8.32
CA THR A 8 -14.02 -7.20 -7.45
C THR A 8 -13.51 -6.71 -6.10
N GLY A 9 -13.66 -7.54 -5.04
CA GLY A 9 -13.20 -7.20 -3.70
C GLY A 9 -14.15 -6.25 -2.95
N VAL A 10 -15.45 -6.38 -3.20
CA VAL A 10 -16.49 -5.51 -2.64
C VAL A 10 -16.89 -5.86 -1.21
N ALA A 11 -16.48 -7.02 -0.69
CA ALA A 11 -16.71 -7.38 0.71
C ALA A 11 -15.83 -6.56 1.67
N ARG A 12 -14.72 -5.96 1.17
CA ARG A 12 -13.89 -5.04 1.95
C ARG A 12 -14.46 -3.64 1.95
N GLN A 13 -14.20 -2.88 3.03
CA GLN A 13 -14.68 -1.51 3.19
C GLN A 13 -14.33 -0.62 1.99
N LEU A 14 -13.09 -0.68 1.52
CA LEU A 14 -12.64 0.11 0.36
C LEU A 14 -13.47 -0.19 -0.90
N GLY A 15 -13.68 -1.47 -1.21
CA GLY A 15 -14.47 -1.90 -2.37
C GLY A 15 -15.93 -1.47 -2.28
N GLY A 16 -16.54 -1.65 -1.11
CA GLY A 16 -17.93 -1.22 -0.87
C GLY A 16 -18.10 0.30 -0.95
N ARG A 17 -17.15 1.07 -0.41
CA ARG A 17 -17.14 2.55 -0.52
C ARG A 17 -16.99 2.99 -1.97
N PHE A 18 -16.08 2.36 -2.73
CA PHE A 18 -15.91 2.65 -4.15
C PHE A 18 -17.17 2.37 -4.93
N VAL A 19 -17.82 1.20 -4.74
CA VAL A 19 -19.08 0.84 -5.39
C VAL A 19 -20.16 1.89 -5.11
N ARG A 20 -20.35 2.32 -3.86
CA ARG A 20 -21.32 3.38 -3.52
C ARG A 20 -20.99 4.73 -4.16
N ARG A 21 -19.71 5.01 -4.39
CA ARG A 21 -19.27 6.27 -4.99
C ARG A 21 -19.47 6.30 -6.49
N ILE A 22 -19.10 5.22 -7.20
CA ILE A 22 -19.11 5.16 -8.66
C ILE A 22 -20.54 5.11 -9.23
N GLN A 23 -21.51 4.56 -8.48
CA GLN A 23 -22.93 4.55 -8.86
C GLN A 23 -23.54 5.94 -9.05
N ARG A 24 -22.92 6.98 -8.45
CA ARG A 24 -23.40 8.36 -8.53
C ARG A 24 -22.89 9.09 -9.76
N ASP A 25 -22.03 8.46 -10.54
CA ASP A 25 -21.50 9.07 -11.75
C ASP A 25 -22.55 8.95 -12.88
N PRO A 26 -22.88 10.05 -13.57
CA PRO A 26 -23.97 10.09 -14.54
C PRO A 26 -23.74 9.17 -15.74
N ASP A 27 -22.49 8.85 -16.06
CA ASP A 27 -22.11 7.97 -17.18
C ASP A 27 -22.22 6.49 -16.82
N VAL A 28 -22.45 6.15 -15.53
CA VAL A 28 -22.51 4.76 -15.04
C VAL A 28 -23.96 4.31 -14.99
N GLU A 29 -24.31 3.38 -15.85
CA GLU A 29 -25.65 2.79 -15.93
C GLU A 29 -25.85 1.69 -14.89
N ARG A 30 -24.82 0.85 -14.70
CA ARG A 30 -24.91 -0.34 -13.85
C ARG A 30 -23.57 -0.64 -13.16
N VAL A 31 -23.64 -1.02 -11.89
CA VAL A 31 -22.46 -1.48 -11.13
C VAL A 31 -22.73 -2.89 -10.59
N VAL A 32 -21.80 -3.79 -10.85
CA VAL A 32 -21.82 -5.18 -10.38
C VAL A 32 -20.65 -5.42 -9.47
N GLY A 33 -20.93 -5.69 -8.20
CA GLY A 33 -19.91 -6.07 -7.21
C GLY A 33 -19.74 -7.59 -7.16
N VAL A 34 -18.51 -8.04 -7.24
CA VAL A 34 -18.16 -9.47 -7.21
C VAL A 34 -17.23 -9.76 -6.03
N ASP A 35 -17.57 -10.76 -5.23
CA ASP A 35 -16.74 -11.25 -4.15
C ASP A 35 -17.11 -12.69 -3.78
N ALA A 36 -16.16 -13.44 -3.21
CA ALA A 36 -16.40 -14.78 -2.70
C ALA A 36 -17.27 -14.76 -1.42
N VAL A 37 -17.17 -13.67 -0.66
CA VAL A 37 -17.88 -13.46 0.60
C VAL A 37 -18.90 -12.33 0.43
N ARG A 38 -20.08 -12.51 1.02
CA ARG A 38 -21.10 -11.46 1.00
C ARG A 38 -20.64 -10.26 1.85
N PRO A 39 -20.75 -9.03 1.33
CA PRO A 39 -20.44 -7.84 2.11
C PRO A 39 -21.35 -7.69 3.33
N GLU A 40 -20.77 -7.34 4.47
CA GLU A 40 -21.53 -6.98 5.68
C GLU A 40 -22.11 -5.58 5.60
N HIS A 41 -21.58 -4.74 4.72
CA HIS A 41 -22.02 -3.37 4.50
C HIS A 41 -22.88 -3.24 3.25
N HIS A 42 -23.68 -2.19 3.20
CA HIS A 42 -24.57 -1.91 2.08
C HIS A 42 -23.78 -1.45 0.84
N LEU A 43 -24.12 -1.99 -0.33
CA LEU A 43 -23.51 -1.60 -1.63
C LEU A 43 -24.31 -0.52 -2.38
N GLY A 44 -25.34 0.07 -1.74
CA GLY A 44 -26.24 0.99 -2.42
C GLY A 44 -27.18 0.27 -3.40
N GLY A 45 -27.32 0.78 -4.61
CA GLY A 45 -28.11 0.16 -5.69
C GLY A 45 -27.32 -0.81 -6.58
N ALA A 46 -26.07 -1.14 -6.23
CA ALA A 46 -25.27 -2.08 -7.02
C ALA A 46 -25.75 -3.52 -6.85
N GLU A 47 -25.69 -4.25 -7.94
CA GLU A 47 -25.92 -5.69 -7.95
C GLU A 47 -24.76 -6.42 -7.29
N PHE A 48 -25.03 -7.40 -6.44
CA PHE A 48 -24.00 -8.26 -5.87
C PHE A 48 -24.08 -9.67 -6.45
N VAL A 49 -22.95 -10.13 -6.99
CA VAL A 49 -22.78 -11.50 -7.48
C VAL A 49 -21.74 -12.19 -6.61
N GLN A 50 -22.18 -13.24 -5.89
CA GLN A 50 -21.26 -14.06 -5.12
C GLN A 50 -20.49 -15.00 -6.05
N ALA A 51 -19.21 -14.69 -6.27
CA ALA A 51 -18.33 -15.52 -7.09
C ALA A 51 -16.88 -15.40 -6.63
N ASP A 52 -16.21 -16.53 -6.55
CA ASP A 52 -14.79 -16.59 -6.25
C ASP A 52 -13.99 -16.35 -7.54
N ILE A 53 -13.22 -15.27 -7.58
CA ILE A 53 -12.42 -14.90 -8.76
C ILE A 53 -11.34 -15.93 -9.10
N ARG A 54 -10.98 -16.83 -8.17
CA ARG A 54 -10.06 -17.94 -8.43
C ARG A 54 -10.65 -19.02 -9.33
N GLN A 55 -11.96 -19.01 -9.52
CA GLN A 55 -12.70 -20.00 -10.30
C GLN A 55 -13.10 -19.46 -11.68
N ALA A 56 -13.38 -20.36 -12.62
CA ALA A 56 -13.82 -20.02 -13.97
C ALA A 56 -15.19 -19.31 -14.00
N THR A 57 -15.92 -19.28 -12.90
CA THR A 57 -17.22 -18.57 -12.76
C THR A 57 -17.11 -17.09 -13.04
N VAL A 58 -15.96 -16.44 -12.79
CA VAL A 58 -15.75 -15.02 -13.10
C VAL A 58 -15.91 -14.72 -14.59
N ALA A 59 -15.53 -15.65 -15.47
CA ALA A 59 -15.68 -15.48 -16.92
C ALA A 59 -17.17 -15.45 -17.34
N ARG A 60 -17.99 -16.29 -16.71
CA ARG A 60 -19.44 -16.30 -16.92
C ARG A 60 -20.07 -15.00 -16.42
N VAL A 61 -19.73 -14.56 -15.20
CA VAL A 61 -20.22 -13.30 -14.64
C VAL A 61 -19.88 -12.14 -15.56
N LEU A 62 -18.65 -12.07 -16.07
CA LEU A 62 -18.23 -11.01 -16.97
C LEU A 62 -19.02 -11.03 -18.29
N ALA A 63 -19.29 -12.22 -18.86
CA ALA A 63 -20.06 -12.37 -20.09
C ALA A 63 -21.52 -11.99 -19.88
N GLU A 64 -22.16 -12.43 -18.80
CA GLU A 64 -23.58 -12.15 -18.48
C GLU A 64 -23.82 -10.67 -18.15
N THR A 65 -22.87 -10.03 -17.50
CA THR A 65 -23.00 -8.60 -17.14
C THR A 65 -22.75 -7.67 -18.31
N GLY A 66 -21.95 -8.10 -19.30
CA GLY A 66 -21.54 -7.27 -20.42
C GLY A 66 -20.66 -6.08 -20.01
N ALA A 67 -19.96 -6.19 -18.87
CA ALA A 67 -19.17 -5.09 -18.33
C ALA A 67 -18.11 -4.59 -19.33
N ASP A 68 -18.05 -3.27 -19.51
CA ASP A 68 -17.04 -2.58 -20.30
C ASP A 68 -15.85 -2.11 -19.48
N THR A 69 -16.07 -1.89 -18.20
CA THR A 69 -15.06 -1.42 -17.24
C THR A 69 -14.93 -2.41 -16.09
N VAL A 70 -13.72 -2.89 -15.85
CA VAL A 70 -13.39 -3.80 -14.74
C VAL A 70 -12.47 -3.10 -13.77
N VAL A 71 -12.87 -3.06 -12.49
CA VAL A 71 -12.08 -2.48 -11.39
C VAL A 71 -11.70 -3.59 -10.41
N HIS A 72 -10.44 -3.99 -10.46
CA HIS A 72 -9.91 -5.08 -9.66
C HIS A 72 -9.32 -4.57 -8.36
N LEU A 73 -10.08 -4.69 -7.25
CA LEU A 73 -9.67 -4.25 -5.92
C LEU A 73 -9.26 -5.40 -4.98
N ASP A 74 -9.45 -6.64 -5.40
CA ASP A 74 -9.18 -7.83 -4.58
C ASP A 74 -7.69 -8.24 -4.60
N VAL A 75 -6.80 -7.25 -4.64
CA VAL A 75 -5.36 -7.40 -4.43
C VAL A 75 -5.02 -6.85 -3.04
N THR A 76 -4.81 -7.73 -2.07
CA THR A 76 -4.76 -7.33 -0.66
C THR A 76 -3.61 -7.96 0.11
N ALA A 77 -3.16 -7.28 1.17
CA ALA A 77 -2.11 -7.78 2.07
C ALA A 77 -2.67 -8.65 3.20
N THR A 78 -3.95 -8.45 3.56
CA THR A 78 -4.61 -9.09 4.70
C THR A 78 -5.73 -10.01 4.25
N ALA A 79 -5.98 -11.08 5.00
CA ALA A 79 -7.16 -11.91 4.80
C ALA A 79 -8.43 -11.20 5.30
N LEU A 80 -9.61 -11.62 4.81
CA LEU A 80 -10.89 -11.35 5.46
C LEU A 80 -11.14 -12.42 6.52
N GLY A 81 -11.50 -11.99 7.73
CA GLY A 81 -11.79 -12.91 8.83
C GLY A 81 -10.59 -13.81 9.16
N SER A 82 -10.85 -15.10 9.35
CA SER A 82 -9.86 -16.13 9.70
C SER A 82 -9.06 -16.69 8.51
N GLY A 83 -9.10 -16.04 7.34
CA GLY A 83 -8.41 -16.52 6.14
C GLY A 83 -6.90 -16.63 6.32
N SER A 84 -6.31 -17.69 5.73
CA SER A 84 -4.86 -17.89 5.78
C SER A 84 -4.11 -17.06 4.74
N ARG A 85 -2.80 -16.84 4.94
CA ARG A 85 -1.91 -16.19 3.95
C ARG A 85 -1.93 -16.93 2.60
N THR A 86 -2.11 -18.25 2.59
CA THR A 86 -2.20 -19.05 1.36
C THR A 86 -3.42 -18.64 0.54
N VAL A 87 -4.58 -18.50 1.17
CA VAL A 87 -5.82 -18.05 0.51
C VAL A 87 -5.65 -16.64 -0.06
N VAL A 88 -5.04 -15.74 0.70
CA VAL A 88 -4.74 -14.38 0.21
C VAL A 88 -3.86 -14.41 -1.03
N LYS A 89 -2.80 -15.21 -1.03
CA LYS A 89 -1.91 -15.36 -2.18
C LYS A 89 -2.65 -15.93 -3.39
N GLU A 90 -3.46 -16.96 -3.19
CA GLU A 90 -4.26 -17.56 -4.27
C GLU A 90 -5.23 -16.53 -4.87
N THR A 91 -5.93 -15.78 -4.03
CA THR A 91 -6.83 -14.73 -4.50
C THR A 91 -6.06 -13.65 -5.27
N ASN A 92 -4.94 -13.16 -4.73
CA ASN A 92 -4.12 -12.17 -5.40
C ASN A 92 -3.62 -12.66 -6.77
N VAL A 93 -3.01 -13.84 -6.82
CA VAL A 93 -2.26 -14.31 -8.00
C VAL A 93 -3.17 -15.09 -8.94
N ILE A 94 -3.81 -16.16 -8.45
CA ILE A 94 -4.66 -17.02 -9.28
C ILE A 94 -5.95 -16.28 -9.65
N GLY A 95 -6.57 -15.57 -8.69
CA GLY A 95 -7.75 -14.76 -8.93
C GLY A 95 -7.53 -13.70 -10.00
N THR A 96 -6.43 -12.95 -9.91
CA THR A 96 -6.05 -11.99 -10.96
C THR A 96 -5.86 -12.67 -12.31
N MET A 97 -5.14 -13.79 -12.35
CA MET A 97 -4.90 -14.52 -13.60
C MET A 97 -6.22 -14.99 -14.26
N GLN A 98 -7.16 -15.51 -13.48
CA GLN A 98 -8.48 -15.93 -13.97
C GLN A 98 -9.31 -14.74 -14.47
N LEU A 99 -9.32 -13.63 -13.72
CA LEU A 99 -10.00 -12.40 -14.11
C LEU A 99 -9.45 -11.84 -15.43
N LEU A 100 -8.11 -11.78 -15.58
CA LEU A 100 -7.46 -11.33 -16.80
C LEU A 100 -7.75 -12.28 -17.96
N GLY A 101 -7.81 -13.59 -17.73
CA GLY A 101 -8.23 -14.59 -18.71
C GLY A 101 -9.69 -14.38 -19.19
N ALA A 102 -10.58 -14.01 -18.29
CA ALA A 102 -11.95 -13.64 -18.61
C ALA A 102 -11.99 -12.34 -19.43
N CYS A 103 -11.29 -11.30 -19.01
CA CYS A 103 -11.16 -10.03 -19.74
C CYS A 103 -10.55 -10.22 -21.13
N GLN A 104 -9.59 -11.15 -21.29
CA GLN A 104 -8.94 -11.46 -22.56
C GLN A 104 -9.94 -11.97 -23.60
N LYS A 105 -10.94 -12.72 -23.16
CA LYS A 105 -11.97 -13.33 -24.03
C LYS A 105 -13.20 -12.42 -24.20
N SER A 106 -13.37 -11.43 -23.36
CA SER A 106 -14.54 -10.55 -23.43
C SER A 106 -14.40 -9.50 -24.54
N PRO A 107 -15.37 -9.39 -25.44
CA PRO A 107 -15.39 -8.35 -26.46
C PRO A 107 -15.85 -7.00 -25.92
N THR A 108 -16.49 -6.97 -24.76
CA THR A 108 -17.08 -5.75 -24.17
C THR A 108 -16.09 -4.94 -23.35
N VAL A 109 -15.09 -5.59 -22.73
CA VAL A 109 -14.11 -4.94 -21.87
C VAL A 109 -13.23 -3.98 -22.66
N LYS A 110 -13.31 -2.69 -22.29
CA LYS A 110 -12.55 -1.57 -22.86
C LYS A 110 -11.58 -0.98 -21.85
N ARG A 111 -11.82 -1.19 -20.54
CA ARG A 111 -11.04 -0.61 -19.46
C ARG A 111 -10.82 -1.59 -18.33
N LEU A 112 -9.59 -1.60 -17.81
CA LEU A 112 -9.20 -2.38 -16.65
C LEU A 112 -8.41 -1.48 -15.68
N VAL A 113 -8.92 -1.30 -14.46
CA VAL A 113 -8.25 -0.61 -13.36
C VAL A 113 -7.82 -1.64 -12.33
N VAL A 114 -6.55 -1.64 -11.96
CA VAL A 114 -5.99 -2.60 -11.02
C VAL A 114 -5.40 -1.87 -9.81
N LYS A 115 -5.88 -2.23 -8.62
CA LYS A 115 -5.26 -1.81 -7.37
C LYS A 115 -3.95 -2.58 -7.18
N SER A 116 -2.85 -1.86 -7.12
CA SER A 116 -1.52 -2.36 -6.75
C SER A 116 -0.99 -1.60 -5.53
N SER A 117 0.24 -1.83 -5.17
CA SER A 117 0.88 -1.19 -4.01
C SER A 117 2.33 -0.81 -4.33
N THR A 118 2.79 0.26 -3.69
CA THR A 118 4.22 0.61 -3.71
C THR A 118 5.11 -0.48 -3.10
N ASN A 119 4.54 -1.50 -2.46
CA ASN A 119 5.29 -2.67 -1.97
C ASN A 119 6.06 -3.40 -3.08
N VAL A 120 5.67 -3.23 -4.34
CA VAL A 120 6.40 -3.78 -5.51
C VAL A 120 7.86 -3.31 -5.58
N TYR A 121 8.16 -2.14 -5.02
CA TYR A 121 9.54 -1.61 -4.98
C TYR A 121 10.41 -2.27 -3.91
N GLY A 122 9.80 -2.92 -2.91
CA GLY A 122 10.51 -3.38 -1.73
C GLY A 122 10.90 -2.24 -0.78
N SER A 123 11.80 -2.53 0.15
CA SER A 123 12.47 -1.57 1.04
C SER A 123 13.82 -2.16 1.45
N ALA A 124 14.92 -1.57 0.97
CA ALA A 124 16.26 -2.07 1.18
C ALA A 124 17.26 -0.91 1.44
N PRO A 125 18.42 -1.18 2.08
CA PRO A 125 19.39 -0.14 2.46
C PRO A 125 19.93 0.70 1.30
N ARG A 126 19.96 0.11 0.09
CA ARG A 126 20.51 0.76 -1.11
C ARG A 126 19.45 1.25 -2.07
N ASP A 127 18.20 1.30 -1.66
CA ASP A 127 17.12 1.81 -2.48
C ASP A 127 17.26 3.33 -2.69
N PRO A 128 16.71 3.88 -3.78
CA PRO A 128 16.71 5.31 -4.00
C PRO A 128 15.88 6.01 -2.91
N ALA A 129 16.20 7.28 -2.68
CA ALA A 129 15.46 8.10 -1.72
C ALA A 129 13.99 8.25 -2.09
N VAL A 130 13.68 8.20 -3.38
CA VAL A 130 12.34 8.32 -3.97
C VAL A 130 12.25 7.38 -5.17
N PHE A 131 11.20 6.56 -5.23
CA PHE A 131 10.93 5.68 -6.36
C PHE A 131 10.03 6.36 -7.40
N THR A 132 10.36 6.21 -8.67
CA THR A 132 9.48 6.55 -9.78
C THR A 132 8.84 5.27 -10.33
N GLU A 133 7.81 5.40 -11.16
CA GLU A 133 7.13 4.25 -11.78
C GLU A 133 8.06 3.39 -12.65
N THR A 134 9.10 3.99 -13.19
CA THR A 134 10.12 3.34 -14.02
C THR A 134 11.30 2.79 -13.21
N THR A 135 11.38 3.08 -11.92
CA THR A 135 12.47 2.58 -11.06
C THR A 135 12.35 1.06 -10.92
N PRO A 136 13.32 0.27 -11.39
CA PRO A 136 13.30 -1.16 -11.18
C PRO A 136 13.57 -1.47 -9.69
N ALA A 137 12.87 -2.48 -9.16
CA ALA A 137 13.21 -3.01 -7.85
C ALA A 137 14.64 -3.58 -7.90
N LYS A 138 15.56 -3.08 -7.07
CA LYS A 138 16.94 -3.58 -6.99
C LYS A 138 17.00 -5.03 -6.49
N SER A 139 16.08 -5.39 -5.61
CA SER A 139 15.86 -6.77 -5.19
C SER A 139 14.36 -7.07 -5.29
N LEU A 140 14.00 -8.08 -6.08
CA LEU A 140 12.61 -8.52 -6.13
C LEU A 140 12.18 -9.01 -4.75
N PRO A 141 10.98 -8.65 -4.29
CA PRO A 141 10.44 -9.18 -3.05
C PRO A 141 10.43 -10.71 -3.06
N SER A 142 11.05 -11.33 -2.06
CA SER A 142 11.21 -12.78 -1.98
C SER A 142 9.98 -13.51 -1.44
N GLY A 143 9.01 -12.79 -0.88
CA GLY A 143 7.82 -13.37 -0.27
C GLY A 143 6.75 -12.34 0.03
N GLY A 144 5.71 -12.75 0.75
CA GLY A 144 4.64 -11.92 1.24
C GLY A 144 3.80 -11.24 0.17
N PHE A 145 3.09 -10.19 0.56
CA PHE A 145 2.22 -9.42 -0.32
C PHE A 145 2.99 -8.69 -1.44
N ALA A 146 4.20 -8.23 -1.17
CA ALA A 146 5.02 -7.53 -2.17
C ALA A 146 5.35 -8.45 -3.35
N LYS A 147 5.64 -9.72 -3.10
CA LYS A 147 5.85 -10.71 -4.16
C LYS A 147 4.56 -10.93 -4.96
N ASP A 148 3.43 -11.09 -4.29
CA ASP A 148 2.15 -11.25 -4.97
C ASP A 148 1.85 -10.05 -5.89
N ALA A 149 2.06 -8.82 -5.39
CA ALA A 149 1.83 -7.61 -6.16
C ALA A 149 2.73 -7.52 -7.41
N VAL A 150 4.00 -7.94 -7.32
CA VAL A 150 4.90 -8.03 -8.48
C VAL A 150 4.41 -9.05 -9.50
N GLU A 151 3.95 -10.23 -9.04
CA GLU A 151 3.39 -11.26 -9.92
C GLU A 151 2.11 -10.77 -10.61
N VAL A 152 1.20 -10.15 -9.86
CA VAL A 152 -0.04 -9.52 -10.38
C VAL A 152 0.29 -8.51 -11.47
N GLU A 153 1.19 -7.57 -11.22
CA GLU A 153 1.59 -6.59 -12.23
C GLU A 153 2.27 -7.23 -13.46
N GLY A 154 2.96 -8.35 -13.25
CA GLY A 154 3.51 -9.17 -14.34
C GLY A 154 2.41 -9.68 -15.27
N TYR A 155 1.35 -10.24 -14.71
CA TYR A 155 0.18 -10.71 -15.48
C TYR A 155 -0.55 -9.56 -16.16
N VAL A 156 -0.74 -8.43 -15.47
CA VAL A 156 -1.40 -7.23 -16.03
C VAL A 156 -0.61 -6.68 -17.21
N ARG A 157 0.73 -6.60 -17.12
CA ARG A 157 1.58 -6.20 -18.25
C ARG A 157 1.46 -7.18 -19.45
N GLY A 158 1.40 -8.49 -19.17
CA GLY A 158 1.15 -9.51 -20.18
C GLY A 158 -0.21 -9.35 -20.85
N PHE A 159 -1.26 -9.04 -20.10
CA PHE A 159 -2.59 -8.75 -20.61
C PHE A 159 -2.60 -7.49 -21.49
N ALA A 160 -2.04 -6.38 -21.02
CA ALA A 160 -1.99 -5.12 -21.77
C ALA A 160 -1.32 -5.26 -23.14
N ARG A 161 -0.29 -6.11 -23.25
CA ARG A 161 0.36 -6.40 -24.54
C ARG A 161 -0.53 -7.19 -25.51
N ARG A 162 -1.38 -8.08 -24.98
CA ARG A 162 -2.28 -8.92 -25.80
C ARG A 162 -3.59 -8.22 -26.15
N ARG A 163 -3.99 -7.24 -25.35
CA ARG A 163 -5.21 -6.43 -25.53
C ARG A 163 -4.86 -4.94 -25.53
N PRO A 164 -4.14 -4.47 -26.57
CA PRO A 164 -3.79 -3.05 -26.70
C PRO A 164 -5.02 -2.13 -26.92
N ASP A 165 -6.16 -2.71 -27.24
CA ASP A 165 -7.47 -2.07 -27.35
C ASP A 165 -8.11 -1.76 -25.99
N VAL A 166 -7.62 -2.37 -24.90
CA VAL A 166 -8.11 -2.13 -23.54
C VAL A 166 -7.23 -1.12 -22.82
N ALA A 167 -7.81 -0.06 -22.32
CA ALA A 167 -7.11 0.90 -21.47
C ALA A 167 -6.83 0.28 -20.09
N VAL A 168 -5.56 0.01 -19.79
CA VAL A 168 -5.12 -0.62 -18.53
C VAL A 168 -4.48 0.40 -17.62
N CYS A 169 -5.04 0.60 -16.43
CA CYS A 169 -4.55 1.50 -15.40
C CYS A 169 -4.13 0.72 -14.14
N VAL A 170 -2.87 0.81 -13.75
CA VAL A 170 -2.33 0.21 -12.52
C VAL A 170 -2.05 1.31 -11.52
N LEU A 171 -2.70 1.28 -10.37
CA LEU A 171 -2.55 2.25 -9.30
C LEU A 171 -1.73 1.66 -8.16
N ARG A 172 -0.48 2.09 -8.01
CA ARG A 172 0.43 1.69 -6.93
C ARG A 172 0.21 2.60 -5.73
N PHE A 173 -0.67 2.19 -4.85
CA PHE A 173 -0.95 2.96 -3.64
C PHE A 173 0.20 2.90 -2.64
N ALA A 174 0.57 4.06 -2.08
CA ALA A 174 1.31 4.14 -0.83
C ALA A 174 0.48 3.51 0.31
N ASN A 175 1.00 3.50 1.54
CA ASN A 175 0.24 2.94 2.65
C ASN A 175 -1.07 3.71 2.83
N ILE A 176 -2.20 3.02 2.65
CA ILE A 176 -3.53 3.61 2.79
C ILE A 176 -3.82 3.79 4.28
N LEU A 177 -4.18 5.01 4.66
CA LEU A 177 -4.65 5.37 6.00
C LEU A 177 -5.95 6.15 5.93
N GLY A 178 -6.67 6.13 7.02
CA GLY A 178 -7.94 6.81 7.21
C GLY A 178 -8.73 6.16 8.35
N PRO A 179 -9.90 6.67 8.69
CA PRO A 179 -10.74 6.17 9.78
C PRO A 179 -11.11 4.69 9.68
N THR A 180 -11.25 4.16 8.45
CA THR A 180 -11.70 2.78 8.20
C THR A 180 -10.66 1.92 7.46
N ALA A 181 -9.42 2.38 7.38
CA ALA A 181 -8.38 1.69 6.62
C ALA A 181 -7.92 0.39 7.31
N GLU A 182 -8.16 -0.73 6.67
CA GLU A 182 -7.78 -2.08 7.13
C GLU A 182 -6.47 -2.53 6.48
N THR A 183 -5.35 -1.92 6.89
CA THR A 183 -4.02 -2.24 6.35
C THR A 183 -3.08 -2.72 7.46
N PRO A 184 -2.04 -3.52 7.14
CA PRO A 184 -1.08 -3.97 8.14
C PRO A 184 -0.41 -2.82 8.90
N LEU A 185 -0.16 -1.69 8.22
CA LEU A 185 0.44 -0.52 8.85
C LEU A 185 -0.56 0.25 9.71
N ALA A 186 -1.85 0.32 9.33
CA ALA A 186 -2.89 0.84 10.19
C ALA A 186 -2.98 0.03 11.48
N SER A 187 -3.02 -1.30 11.38
CA SER A 187 -3.02 -2.20 12.54
C SER A 187 -1.76 -2.05 13.41
N TYR A 188 -0.59 -1.83 12.80
CA TYR A 188 0.63 -1.52 13.56
C TYR A 188 0.47 -0.24 14.40
N PHE A 189 -0.10 0.81 13.82
CA PHE A 189 -0.32 2.08 14.53
C PHE A 189 -1.42 2.01 15.60
N THR A 190 -2.23 0.96 15.66
CA THR A 190 -3.19 0.76 16.76
C THR A 190 -2.59 0.06 17.98
N LEU A 191 -1.36 -0.45 17.91
CA LEU A 191 -0.67 -1.05 19.04
C LEU A 191 -0.49 -0.03 20.17
N PRO A 192 -0.65 -0.41 21.43
CA PRO A 192 -0.45 0.49 22.58
C PRO A 192 1.00 0.98 22.70
N VAL A 193 1.94 0.19 22.27
CA VAL A 193 3.38 0.48 22.21
C VAL A 193 3.90 0.07 20.84
N LEU A 194 4.66 0.97 20.18
CA LEU A 194 5.16 0.72 18.84
C LEU A 194 6.58 0.13 18.87
N PRO A 195 6.77 -1.15 18.49
CA PRO A 195 8.11 -1.72 18.35
C PRO A 195 8.81 -1.08 17.15
N THR A 196 9.96 -0.48 17.37
CA THR A 196 10.79 0.14 16.33
C THR A 196 12.12 -0.58 16.20
N VAL A 197 12.83 -0.37 15.09
CA VAL A 197 14.17 -0.93 14.90
C VAL A 197 15.20 0.07 15.41
N LEU A 198 16.03 -0.36 16.34
CA LEU A 198 17.06 0.49 16.96
C LEU A 198 18.00 1.06 15.89
N GLY A 199 18.19 2.38 15.92
CA GLY A 199 19.04 3.11 14.98
C GLY A 199 18.38 3.49 13.65
N TYR A 200 17.08 3.21 13.48
CA TYR A 200 16.34 3.54 12.27
C TYR A 200 15.11 4.40 12.57
N ASP A 201 14.90 5.41 11.73
CA ASP A 201 13.70 6.25 11.74
C ASP A 201 13.21 6.43 10.29
N PRO A 202 12.44 5.46 9.76
CA PRO A 202 12.10 5.39 8.35
C PRO A 202 11.14 6.50 7.94
N ARG A 203 11.30 6.95 6.69
CA ARG A 203 10.37 7.87 6.02
C ARG A 203 9.18 7.09 5.49
N LEU A 204 8.00 7.49 5.92
CA LEU A 204 6.72 6.89 5.54
C LEU A 204 5.89 7.90 4.74
N GLN A 205 5.22 7.40 3.73
CA GLN A 205 4.29 8.16 2.90
C GLN A 205 2.94 7.46 2.91
N PHE A 206 1.87 8.25 2.97
CA PHE A 206 0.51 7.76 3.08
C PHE A 206 -0.37 8.32 1.97
N VAL A 207 -1.47 7.65 1.73
CA VAL A 207 -2.59 8.13 0.94
C VAL A 207 -3.87 7.97 1.75
N HIS A 208 -4.72 8.99 1.75
CA HIS A 208 -5.99 8.93 2.46
C HIS A 208 -6.97 8.01 1.73
N GLU A 209 -7.79 7.25 2.48
CA GLU A 209 -8.75 6.32 1.91
C GLU A 209 -9.81 7.00 1.01
N ASP A 210 -10.15 8.27 1.25
CA ASP A 210 -11.03 9.04 0.37
C ASP A 210 -10.36 9.36 -0.97
N ASP A 211 -9.07 9.72 -0.94
CA ASP A 211 -8.28 9.98 -2.15
C ASP A 211 -8.12 8.71 -2.99
N VAL A 212 -8.05 7.53 -2.34
CA VAL A 212 -8.08 6.23 -3.04
C VAL A 212 -9.39 6.06 -3.81
N ILE A 213 -10.53 6.37 -3.19
CA ILE A 213 -11.83 6.29 -3.87
C ILE A 213 -11.91 7.27 -5.06
N ASP A 214 -11.43 8.50 -4.88
CA ASP A 214 -11.48 9.52 -5.93
C ASP A 214 -10.58 9.16 -7.11
N VAL A 215 -9.36 8.69 -6.88
CA VAL A 215 -8.47 8.30 -7.98
C VAL A 215 -8.94 7.03 -8.69
N LEU A 216 -9.53 6.07 -7.98
CA LEU A 216 -10.16 4.90 -8.60
C LEU A 216 -11.31 5.32 -9.53
N ARG A 217 -12.12 6.31 -9.11
CA ARG A 217 -13.18 6.87 -9.92
C ARG A 217 -12.64 7.51 -11.20
N ILE A 218 -11.61 8.36 -11.10
CA ILE A 218 -10.96 9.00 -12.26
C ILE A 218 -10.39 7.94 -13.21
N ALA A 219 -9.70 6.93 -12.69
CA ALA A 219 -9.13 5.85 -13.49
C ALA A 219 -10.20 5.01 -14.22
N SER A 220 -11.43 4.97 -13.68
CA SER A 220 -12.56 4.21 -14.26
C SER A 220 -13.34 5.00 -15.31
N GLN A 221 -13.09 6.29 -15.45
CA GLN A 221 -13.76 7.16 -16.43
C GLN A 221 -12.93 7.29 -17.71
N GLU A 222 -13.56 7.85 -18.77
CA GLU A 222 -12.81 8.32 -19.93
C GLU A 222 -11.87 9.45 -19.49
N PRO A 223 -10.64 9.50 -20.04
CA PRO A 223 -9.69 10.53 -19.66
C PRO A 223 -10.20 11.91 -20.09
N GLU A 224 -10.02 12.88 -19.21
CA GLU A 224 -10.23 14.28 -19.59
C GLU A 224 -9.21 14.73 -20.63
N ARG A 225 -9.54 15.81 -21.35
CA ARG A 225 -8.66 16.33 -22.40
C ARG A 225 -7.29 16.69 -21.84
N GLY A 226 -6.25 16.08 -22.39
CA GLY A 226 -4.86 16.28 -21.97
C GLY A 226 -4.39 15.36 -20.83
N THR A 227 -5.24 14.43 -20.35
CA THR A 227 -4.86 13.39 -19.37
C THR A 227 -4.91 12.00 -20.00
N LEU A 228 -4.24 11.05 -19.35
CA LEU A 228 -4.29 9.63 -19.69
C LEU A 228 -4.56 8.83 -18.42
N ASN A 229 -5.52 7.92 -18.47
CA ASN A 229 -5.78 6.98 -17.38
C ASN A 229 -5.45 5.53 -17.77
N SER A 230 -4.44 5.38 -18.61
CA SER A 230 -3.78 4.10 -18.91
C SER A 230 -2.29 4.20 -18.59
N GLY A 231 -1.74 3.16 -18.00
CA GLY A 231 -0.37 3.11 -17.53
C GLY A 231 -0.26 2.73 -16.05
N THR A 232 0.92 2.94 -15.47
CA THR A 232 1.18 2.69 -14.05
C THR A 232 1.43 4.01 -13.35
N PHE A 233 0.80 4.21 -12.20
CA PHE A 233 0.86 5.46 -11.44
C PHE A 233 1.13 5.20 -9.96
N ASN A 234 2.08 5.91 -9.38
CA ASN A 234 2.27 5.97 -7.93
C ASN A 234 1.25 6.93 -7.33
N ILE A 235 0.51 6.46 -6.34
CA ILE A 235 -0.56 7.23 -5.70
C ILE A 235 -0.21 7.44 -4.23
N ALA A 236 0.05 8.69 -3.85
CA ALA A 236 0.40 9.08 -2.48
C ALA A 236 0.05 10.53 -2.21
N GLY A 237 -0.24 10.85 -0.96
CA GLY A 237 -0.33 12.24 -0.48
C GLY A 237 1.02 12.94 -0.47
N ASP A 238 1.00 14.26 -0.48
CA ASP A 238 2.20 15.09 -0.42
C ASP A 238 2.91 14.97 0.92
N GLY A 239 4.24 15.12 0.87
CA GLY A 239 5.10 15.09 2.04
C GLY A 239 5.38 13.67 2.52
N VAL A 240 6.13 13.59 3.61
CA VAL A 240 6.52 12.36 4.30
C VAL A 240 6.50 12.58 5.80
N LEU A 241 6.32 11.50 6.57
CA LEU A 241 6.48 11.49 8.01
C LEU A 241 7.56 10.49 8.42
N LEU A 242 8.35 10.85 9.41
CA LEU A 242 9.21 9.90 10.10
C LEU A 242 8.38 9.04 11.05
N LEU A 243 8.79 7.81 11.29
CA LEU A 243 8.11 6.92 12.23
C LEU A 243 8.03 7.53 13.63
N SER A 244 9.09 8.21 14.08
CA SER A 244 9.13 8.97 15.34
C SER A 244 8.09 10.10 15.40
N GLN A 245 7.84 10.76 14.27
CA GLN A 245 6.79 11.78 14.18
C GLN A 245 5.38 11.16 14.25
N CYS A 246 5.21 9.97 13.67
CA CYS A 246 3.97 9.22 13.75
C CYS A 246 3.66 8.82 15.21
N SER A 247 4.64 8.25 15.91
CA SER A 247 4.47 7.81 17.30
C SER A 247 4.10 8.98 18.24
N ARG A 248 4.79 10.12 18.08
CA ARG A 248 4.49 11.34 18.85
C ARG A 248 3.05 11.84 18.62
N ARG A 249 2.61 11.89 17.36
CA ARG A 249 1.24 12.33 17.01
C ARG A 249 0.16 11.40 17.54
N LEU A 250 0.47 10.10 17.68
CA LEU A 250 -0.44 9.11 18.27
C LEU A 250 -0.43 9.10 19.79
N GLY A 251 0.55 9.74 20.45
CA GLY A 251 0.76 9.60 21.89
C GLY A 251 1.12 8.17 22.30
N ARG A 252 1.82 7.42 21.42
CA ARG A 252 2.20 6.02 21.66
C ARG A 252 3.69 5.90 21.85
N PRO A 253 4.15 5.34 22.99
CA PRO A 253 5.57 5.13 23.23
C PRO A 253 6.17 4.12 22.24
N THR A 254 7.45 4.30 21.95
CA THR A 254 8.21 3.37 21.10
C THR A 254 9.13 2.51 21.95
N VAL A 255 9.29 1.25 21.57
CA VAL A 255 10.32 0.36 22.13
C VAL A 255 11.31 -0.01 21.03
N PRO A 256 12.53 0.56 21.08
CA PRO A 256 13.56 0.23 20.12
C PRO A 256 14.10 -1.18 20.36
N LEU A 257 14.03 -2.03 19.36
CA LEU A 257 14.47 -3.42 19.39
C LEU A 257 15.64 -3.60 18.43
N LEU A 258 16.58 -4.46 18.78
CA LEU A 258 17.60 -4.93 17.83
C LEU A 258 16.93 -5.71 16.70
N LEU A 259 17.43 -5.58 15.48
CA LEU A 259 16.83 -6.19 14.28
C LEU A 259 16.51 -7.70 14.44
N PRO A 260 17.38 -8.54 15.02
CA PRO A 260 17.05 -9.95 15.29
C PRO A 260 15.88 -10.13 16.28
N ALA A 261 15.79 -9.24 17.28
CA ALA A 261 14.73 -9.28 18.28
C ALA A 261 13.37 -8.85 17.69
N VAL A 262 13.35 -7.95 16.71
CA VAL A 262 12.11 -7.56 15.99
C VAL A 262 11.50 -8.74 15.26
N THR A 263 12.33 -9.54 14.59
CA THR A 263 11.88 -10.76 13.89
C THR A 263 11.31 -11.80 14.87
N TRP A 264 11.91 -11.96 16.02
CA TRP A 264 11.44 -12.86 17.07
C TRP A 264 10.16 -12.32 17.75
N ALA A 265 10.13 -11.03 18.11
CA ALA A 265 8.97 -10.37 18.68
C ALA A 265 7.78 -10.39 17.71
N GLY A 266 8.01 -10.18 16.41
CA GLY A 266 6.99 -10.30 15.38
C GLY A 266 6.37 -11.70 15.30
N THR A 267 7.14 -12.75 15.55
CA THR A 267 6.63 -14.13 15.64
C THR A 267 5.75 -14.30 16.88
N LEU A 268 6.17 -13.76 18.02
CA LEU A 268 5.40 -13.83 19.26
C LEU A 268 4.07 -13.04 19.16
N VAL A 269 4.11 -11.82 18.61
CA VAL A 269 2.91 -10.98 18.39
C VAL A 269 1.93 -11.68 17.44
N ARG A 270 2.45 -12.35 16.41
CA ARG A 270 1.63 -13.13 15.48
C ARG A 270 0.98 -14.34 16.14
N THR A 271 1.68 -15.06 17.02
CA THR A 271 1.13 -16.20 17.78
C THR A 271 0.04 -15.75 18.77
N LEU A 272 0.09 -14.49 19.21
CA LEU A 272 -0.94 -13.86 20.04
C LEU A 272 -2.11 -13.27 19.20
N GLY A 273 -2.11 -13.44 17.87
CA GLY A 273 -3.18 -12.95 16.99
C GLY A 273 -3.26 -11.42 16.83
N MET A 274 -2.24 -10.70 17.26
CA MET A 274 -2.34 -9.25 17.41
C MET A 274 -1.94 -8.42 16.19
N THR A 275 -1.11 -8.92 15.27
CA THR A 275 -0.79 -8.26 13.98
C THR A 275 0.14 -9.11 13.14
N ASP A 276 0.05 -9.02 11.82
CA ASP A 276 0.92 -9.73 10.91
C ASP A 276 2.22 -8.93 10.66
N PHE A 277 3.23 -9.13 11.50
CA PHE A 277 4.57 -8.60 11.28
C PHE A 277 5.30 -9.44 10.23
N SER A 278 4.98 -9.16 8.96
CA SER A 278 5.70 -9.79 7.86
C SER A 278 7.14 -9.25 7.76
N PRO A 279 8.09 -10.02 7.22
CA PRO A 279 9.45 -9.53 6.95
C PRO A 279 9.47 -8.24 6.10
N GLU A 280 8.46 -8.04 5.26
CA GLU A 280 8.32 -6.85 4.44
C GLU A 280 7.93 -5.62 5.25
N GLN A 281 7.04 -5.80 6.24
CA GLN A 281 6.66 -4.73 7.14
C GLN A 281 7.85 -4.32 8.02
N ILE A 282 8.65 -5.28 8.49
CA ILE A 282 9.89 -4.98 9.21
C ILE A 282 10.86 -4.18 8.33
N ARG A 283 11.03 -4.55 7.06
CA ARG A 283 11.87 -3.79 6.11
C ARG A 283 11.34 -2.38 5.89
N LEU A 284 10.02 -2.22 5.76
CA LEU A 284 9.39 -0.89 5.67
C LEU A 284 9.66 -0.05 6.92
N LEU A 285 9.53 -0.64 8.11
CA LEU A 285 9.80 0.01 9.39
C LEU A 285 11.30 0.22 9.67
N THR A 286 12.18 -0.31 8.82
CA THR A 286 13.62 -0.08 8.87
C THR A 286 14.08 0.97 7.86
N HIS A 287 13.71 0.80 6.60
CA HIS A 287 14.26 1.59 5.49
C HIS A 287 13.27 2.62 4.93
N GLY A 288 11.98 2.48 5.24
CA GLY A 288 10.94 3.34 4.69
C GLY A 288 10.68 3.10 3.20
N ARG A 289 9.80 3.93 2.64
CA ARG A 289 9.55 4.01 1.19
C ARG A 289 8.83 5.30 0.87
N VAL A 290 9.36 6.00 -0.14
CA VAL A 290 8.79 7.23 -0.67
C VAL A 290 8.73 7.12 -2.18
N VAL A 291 7.62 7.56 -2.78
CA VAL A 291 7.41 7.51 -4.23
C VAL A 291 7.21 8.92 -4.80
N ALA A 292 7.66 9.13 -6.03
CA ALA A 292 7.32 10.30 -6.81
C ALA A 292 5.88 10.21 -7.31
N THR A 293 5.18 11.34 -7.31
CA THR A 293 3.76 11.44 -7.72
C THR A 293 3.58 12.32 -8.96
N THR A 294 4.63 12.55 -9.71
CA THR A 294 4.62 13.40 -10.91
C THR A 294 3.65 12.86 -11.96
N GLN A 295 3.72 11.57 -12.28
CA GLN A 295 2.82 10.93 -13.24
C GLN A 295 1.35 10.97 -12.81
N MET A 296 1.10 10.82 -11.51
CA MET A 296 -0.24 10.97 -10.93
C MET A 296 -0.85 12.35 -11.22
N ARG A 297 -0.05 13.40 -11.14
CA ARG A 297 -0.51 14.80 -11.33
C ARG A 297 -0.56 15.22 -12.78
N GLU A 298 0.50 14.94 -13.54
CA GLU A 298 0.69 15.47 -14.88
C GLU A 298 0.00 14.61 -15.93
N THR A 299 0.01 13.28 -15.75
CA THR A 299 -0.54 12.35 -16.73
C THR A 299 -1.95 11.88 -16.37
N LEU A 300 -2.16 11.41 -15.12
CA LEU A 300 -3.48 10.97 -14.66
C LEU A 300 -4.40 12.15 -14.32
N GLY A 301 -3.85 13.35 -14.07
CA GLY A 301 -4.61 14.55 -13.71
C GLY A 301 -5.18 14.54 -12.28
N PHE A 302 -4.71 13.63 -11.42
CA PHE A 302 -5.19 13.53 -10.04
C PHE A 302 -4.31 14.30 -9.06
N ARG A 303 -4.95 15.02 -8.14
CA ARG A 303 -4.32 15.68 -6.99
C ARG A 303 -5.01 15.23 -5.71
N PRO A 304 -4.29 14.60 -4.77
CA PRO A 304 -4.85 14.20 -3.48
C PRO A 304 -5.35 15.43 -2.70
N ARG A 305 -6.46 15.27 -1.99
CA ARG A 305 -7.01 16.29 -1.08
C ARG A 305 -6.25 16.34 0.23
N TYR A 306 -5.67 15.21 0.63
CA TYR A 306 -4.94 15.06 1.89
C TYR A 306 -3.44 14.91 1.61
N THR A 307 -2.64 15.67 2.35
CA THR A 307 -1.21 15.41 2.49
C THR A 307 -0.98 14.14 3.32
N THR A 308 0.23 13.60 3.26
CA THR A 308 0.65 12.49 4.15
C THR A 308 0.40 12.81 5.63
N ALA A 309 0.63 14.07 6.04
CA ALA A 309 0.43 14.51 7.42
C ALA A 309 -1.05 14.58 7.81
N GLU A 310 -1.91 15.04 6.91
CA GLU A 310 -3.36 15.14 7.13
C GLU A 310 -4.02 13.76 7.13
N ALA A 311 -3.64 12.86 6.21
CA ALA A 311 -4.10 11.47 6.21
C ALA A 311 -3.76 10.76 7.53
N PHE A 312 -2.54 10.98 8.04
CA PHE A 312 -2.14 10.44 9.33
C PHE A 312 -2.88 11.08 10.50
N ALA A 313 -3.12 12.38 10.47
CA ALA A 313 -3.86 13.09 11.52
C ALA A 313 -5.32 12.63 11.59
N ASP A 314 -5.95 12.37 10.45
CA ASP A 314 -7.33 11.86 10.41
C ASP A 314 -7.42 10.44 10.98
N PHE A 315 -6.48 9.56 10.59
CA PHE A 315 -6.33 8.24 11.19
C PHE A 315 -6.14 8.32 12.71
N ALA A 316 -5.25 9.20 13.20
CA ALA A 316 -4.97 9.34 14.63
C ALA A 316 -6.21 9.79 15.42
N ARG A 317 -7.00 10.74 14.87
CA ARG A 317 -8.25 11.19 15.52
C ARG A 317 -9.29 10.09 15.67
N SER A 318 -9.42 9.24 14.66
CA SER A 318 -10.43 8.17 14.63
C SER A 318 -10.11 7.00 15.57
N HIS A 319 -8.82 6.78 15.89
CA HIS A 319 -8.38 5.67 16.75
C HIS A 319 -8.12 6.07 18.20
N GLY A 320 -8.43 7.32 18.57
CA GLY A 320 -8.30 7.85 19.91
C GLY A 320 -6.85 8.06 20.38
N PRO A 321 -6.67 8.75 21.51
CA PRO A 321 -5.35 9.00 22.08
C PRO A 321 -4.70 7.69 22.53
N GLY A 322 -3.36 7.63 22.42
CA GLY A 322 -2.56 6.55 22.97
C GLY A 322 -2.55 6.53 24.50
N LEU A 323 -1.71 5.67 25.09
CA LEU A 323 -1.57 5.53 26.54
C LEU A 323 -1.04 6.79 27.24
N LEU A 324 -0.35 7.65 26.49
CA LEU A 324 0.24 8.88 27.00
C LEU A 324 -0.24 10.08 26.18
N PRO A 325 -0.36 11.28 26.80
CA PRO A 325 -0.57 12.50 26.04
C PRO A 325 0.57 12.69 25.01
N PRO A 326 0.28 13.15 23.78
CA PRO A 326 1.31 13.34 22.74
C PRO A 326 2.49 14.22 23.21
N GLU A 327 2.23 15.21 24.08
CA GLU A 327 3.22 16.11 24.68
C GLU A 327 4.20 15.35 25.59
N ALA A 328 3.71 14.43 26.41
CA ALA A 328 4.55 13.62 27.29
C ALA A 328 5.46 12.65 26.49
N VAL A 329 4.98 12.14 25.36
CA VAL A 329 5.79 11.30 24.46
C VAL A 329 6.86 12.14 23.78
N ALA A 330 6.53 13.36 23.33
CA ALA A 330 7.48 14.29 22.74
C ALA A 330 8.61 14.63 23.73
N GLU A 331 8.27 15.02 24.98
CA GLU A 331 9.26 15.31 26.02
C GLU A 331 10.15 14.10 26.36
N ALA A 332 9.57 12.90 26.42
CA ALA A 332 10.34 11.69 26.70
C ALA A 332 11.35 11.38 25.58
N VAL A 333 10.94 11.55 24.30
CA VAL A 333 11.83 11.37 23.15
C VAL A 333 12.95 12.42 23.14
N ASP A 334 12.62 13.69 23.41
CA ASP A 334 13.60 14.77 23.45
C ASP A 334 14.61 14.58 24.62
N ARG A 335 14.17 14.10 25.77
CA ARG A 335 15.07 13.74 26.90
C ARG A 335 16.01 12.59 26.53
N VAL A 336 15.51 11.55 25.85
CA VAL A 336 16.35 10.42 25.39
C VAL A 336 17.35 10.88 24.32
N ALA A 337 16.92 11.76 23.39
CA ALA A 337 17.79 12.32 22.37
C ALA A 337 18.87 13.26 22.94
N ALA A 338 18.58 13.91 24.07
CA ALA A 338 19.52 14.77 24.78
C ALA A 338 20.50 14.02 25.71
N LEU A 339 20.29 12.72 25.95
CA LEU A 339 21.25 11.92 26.70
C LEU A 339 22.57 11.86 25.91
N PRO A 340 23.71 12.28 26.49
CA PRO A 340 24.99 12.11 25.83
C PRO A 340 25.18 10.61 25.61
N PHE A 341 25.18 10.18 24.36
CA PHE A 341 25.68 8.85 24.00
C PHE A 341 27.09 8.81 24.56
N ALA A 342 27.32 8.02 25.60
CA ALA A 342 28.65 7.68 26.05
C ALA A 342 29.32 6.89 24.93
N GLY A 343 29.78 7.63 23.93
CA GLY A 343 30.65 7.12 22.89
C GLY A 343 31.89 6.61 23.62
N GLY A 344 31.95 5.32 23.85
CA GLY A 344 33.13 4.65 24.33
C GLY A 344 34.27 5.00 23.39
N ALA A 345 35.14 5.91 23.79
CA ALA A 345 36.40 6.12 23.17
C ALA A 345 37.11 4.77 23.18
N LEU A 346 37.31 4.18 22.00
CA LEU A 346 38.21 3.03 21.85
C LEU A 346 39.60 3.46 22.33
N PRO A 347 40.16 2.84 23.37
CA PRO A 347 41.51 3.18 23.82
C PRO A 347 42.51 2.65 22.79
N GLY A 348 43.31 3.53 22.23
CA GLY A 348 44.64 3.16 21.71
C GLY A 348 44.77 3.03 20.20
N ALA A 349 44.83 4.15 19.50
CA ALA A 349 45.74 4.26 18.37
C ALA A 349 46.86 5.25 18.78
N ARG A 350 47.90 4.76 19.40
CA ARG A 350 49.16 5.51 19.56
C ARG A 350 49.69 5.75 18.14
N ALA A 351 49.70 7.01 17.73
CA ALA A 351 50.46 7.47 16.61
C ALA A 351 51.92 7.21 16.89
N GLN A 352 52.54 6.28 16.19
CA GLN A 352 54.02 6.15 16.13
C GLN A 352 54.52 7.32 15.31
N ALA A 353 55.15 8.26 15.99
CA ALA A 353 55.97 9.30 15.40
C ALA A 353 57.17 8.67 14.71
N HIS A 354 57.29 8.84 13.39
CA HIS A 354 58.50 8.55 12.65
C HIS A 354 59.57 9.63 12.96
N PRO A 355 60.83 9.25 13.26
CA PRO A 355 61.90 10.21 13.41
C PRO A 355 62.30 10.78 12.04
N PRO A 356 62.84 12.01 12.00
CA PRO A 356 63.24 12.66 10.74
C PRO A 356 64.54 12.04 10.22
N THR A 357 64.58 11.77 8.92
CA THR A 357 65.79 11.36 8.19
C THR A 357 66.79 12.51 8.11
N PRO A 358 68.14 12.29 8.34
CA PRO A 358 69.15 13.32 8.20
C PRO A 358 69.44 13.60 6.72
N SER A 359 69.50 14.90 6.37
CA SER A 359 69.98 15.39 5.10
C SER A 359 71.48 15.07 4.94
N ALA A 360 71.90 14.40 3.85
CA ALA A 360 73.28 14.31 3.38
C ALA A 360 73.56 15.35 2.31
N ASN A 361 74.67 16.03 2.46
CA ASN A 361 75.35 16.91 1.51
C ASN A 361 75.48 16.31 0.11
#